data_09b62444b29faaac659a48d554200614
#
_entry.id   09b62444b29faaac659a48d554200614
#
_cell.length_a   1.000
_cell.length_b   1.000
_cell.length_c   1.000
_cell.angle_alpha   90.00
_cell.angle_beta   90.00
_cell.angle_gamma   90.00
#
_symmetry.space_group_name_H-M   'P 1'
#
loop_
_entity.id
_entity.type
_entity.pdbx_description
1 polymer ?
#
loop_
_entity_poly.entity_id
_entity_poly.type
_entity_poly.pdbx_seq_one_letter_code
_entity_poly.pdbx_strand_id
1 'polypeptide(L)'
;MCGICGFFGKKKNKREIVEKMKEKLVHRGPDAQGSFVNDSVALGFRRLSIIDLEGGLQPMKSSSQNLTVVFNGEIYNYQELREQMEREKKILFVTRSDTETLVNGLEAYGPAFVEQLRGMFAFAVWNEKKEELMLARVFFGIKPLFYTVVDGNFVFASEIKSILQFPGVPKKLNERALEQYLSFQYSVLEETFFEGIYRLPPGCMLF
;
A
#
# COMPACT_ATOMS: atom_id res chain seq x y z
N MET A 1 -6.59 -11.22 -5.08
CA MET A 1 -5.73 -10.38 -4.19
C MET A 1 -5.94 -8.92 -4.55
N CYS A 2 -6.09 -8.05 -3.56
CA CYS A 2 -6.26 -6.61 -3.81
C CYS A 2 -5.05 -5.98 -4.53
N GLY A 3 -5.25 -4.79 -5.09
CA GLY A 3 -4.23 -3.96 -5.69
C GLY A 3 -4.20 -2.58 -5.06
N ILE A 4 -3.03 -2.12 -4.64
CA ILE A 4 -2.82 -0.77 -4.13
C ILE A 4 -1.84 -0.01 -5.02
N CYS A 5 -2.04 1.29 -5.15
CA CYS A 5 -1.13 2.19 -5.84
C CYS A 5 -1.28 3.61 -5.27
N GLY A 6 -0.32 4.44 -5.55
CA GLY A 6 -0.39 5.84 -5.17
C GLY A 6 0.92 6.57 -5.36
N PHE A 7 0.90 7.85 -5.02
CA PHE A 7 2.10 8.68 -5.03
C PHE A 7 1.96 9.87 -4.08
N PHE A 8 3.08 10.33 -3.60
CA PHE A 8 3.26 11.54 -2.81
C PHE A 8 4.10 12.54 -3.61
N GLY A 9 3.68 13.80 -3.68
CA GLY A 9 4.38 14.86 -4.37
C GLY A 9 3.47 15.94 -4.97
N LYS A 10 4.08 16.88 -5.71
CA LYS A 10 3.42 18.09 -6.23
C LYS A 10 2.88 17.96 -7.65
N LYS A 11 2.68 16.74 -8.17
CA LYS A 11 2.18 16.54 -9.53
C LYS A 11 0.77 17.10 -9.67
N LYS A 12 0.51 17.77 -10.78
CA LYS A 12 -0.86 18.18 -11.17
C LYS A 12 -1.66 16.98 -11.65
N ASN A 13 -2.99 17.10 -11.73
CA ASN A 13 -3.88 16.05 -12.24
C ASN A 13 -3.79 14.71 -11.47
N LYS A 14 -3.58 14.77 -10.14
CA LYS A 14 -3.40 13.58 -9.29
C LYS A 14 -4.50 12.53 -9.48
N ARG A 15 -5.75 12.96 -9.57
CA ARG A 15 -6.89 12.05 -9.76
C ARG A 15 -6.77 11.26 -11.06
N GLU A 16 -6.51 11.92 -12.18
CA GLU A 16 -6.35 11.25 -13.47
C GLU A 16 -5.20 10.24 -13.46
N ILE A 17 -4.07 10.61 -12.85
CA ILE A 17 -2.88 9.75 -12.76
C ILE A 17 -3.21 8.49 -11.93
N VAL A 18 -3.79 8.64 -10.73
CA VAL A 18 -4.09 7.49 -9.86
C VAL A 18 -5.16 6.58 -10.46
N GLU A 19 -6.12 7.12 -11.23
CA GLU A 19 -7.09 6.31 -11.97
C GLU A 19 -6.41 5.43 -13.02
N LYS A 20 -5.49 5.99 -13.84
CA LYS A 20 -4.69 5.22 -14.79
C LYS A 20 -3.83 4.14 -14.12
N MET A 21 -3.26 4.45 -12.97
CA MET A 21 -2.50 3.48 -12.17
C MET A 21 -3.41 2.34 -11.67
N LYS A 22 -4.58 2.66 -11.15
CA LYS A 22 -5.60 1.70 -10.68
C LYS A 22 -6.11 0.77 -11.79
N GLU A 23 -6.32 1.28 -12.99
CA GLU A 23 -6.78 0.49 -14.14
C GLU A 23 -5.85 -0.69 -14.43
N LYS A 24 -4.55 -0.53 -14.22
CA LYS A 24 -3.58 -1.63 -14.40
C LYS A 24 -3.66 -2.72 -13.33
N LEU A 25 -4.45 -2.51 -12.29
CA LEU A 25 -4.63 -3.44 -11.17
C LEU A 25 -6.00 -4.14 -11.15
N VAL A 26 -6.85 -3.95 -12.16
CA VAL A 26 -8.22 -4.53 -12.24
C VAL A 26 -8.23 -6.04 -12.04
N HIS A 27 -7.29 -6.77 -12.67
CA HIS A 27 -7.17 -8.24 -12.56
C HIS A 27 -6.86 -8.71 -11.13
N ARG A 28 -6.32 -7.83 -10.26
CA ARG A 28 -6.08 -8.14 -8.84
C ARG A 28 -7.33 -7.97 -7.98
N GLY A 29 -8.15 -6.99 -8.33
CA GLY A 29 -9.34 -6.64 -7.55
C GLY A 29 -10.45 -6.12 -8.45
N PRO A 30 -11.26 -7.01 -9.03
CA PRO A 30 -12.33 -6.63 -9.95
C PRO A 30 -13.59 -6.13 -9.25
N ASP A 31 -13.79 -6.44 -7.95
CA ASP A 31 -15.08 -6.32 -7.29
C ASP A 31 -15.45 -4.88 -6.92
N ALA A 32 -14.46 -4.10 -6.47
CA ALA A 32 -14.66 -2.70 -6.10
C ALA A 32 -13.39 -1.87 -6.28
N GLN A 33 -13.54 -0.57 -6.22
CA GLN A 33 -12.44 0.37 -6.34
C GLN A 33 -12.67 1.61 -5.47
N GLY A 34 -11.57 2.27 -5.12
CA GLY A 34 -11.60 3.54 -4.41
C GLY A 34 -10.38 4.39 -4.70
N SER A 35 -10.49 5.69 -4.43
CA SER A 35 -9.39 6.64 -4.53
C SER A 35 -9.52 7.74 -3.48
N PHE A 36 -8.39 8.12 -2.89
CA PHE A 36 -8.25 9.29 -2.04
C PHE A 36 -7.23 10.23 -2.67
N VAL A 37 -7.55 11.51 -2.75
CA VAL A 37 -6.67 12.53 -3.35
C VAL A 37 -6.78 13.82 -2.56
N ASN A 38 -5.63 14.36 -2.14
CA ASN A 38 -5.49 15.71 -1.59
C ASN A 38 -4.33 16.46 -2.28
N ASP A 39 -3.90 17.57 -1.71
CA ASP A 39 -2.83 18.41 -2.29
C ASP A 39 -1.46 17.74 -2.31
N SER A 40 -1.20 16.78 -1.43
CA SER A 40 0.11 16.14 -1.26
C SER A 40 0.15 14.71 -1.79
N VAL A 41 -0.94 13.92 -1.67
CA VAL A 41 -0.97 12.49 -1.95
C VAL A 41 -2.14 12.08 -2.84
N ALA A 42 -1.96 11.00 -3.60
CA ALA A 42 -3.03 10.25 -4.24
C ALA A 42 -2.88 8.77 -3.93
N LEU A 43 -3.94 8.13 -3.44
CA LEU A 43 -4.02 6.71 -3.12
C LEU A 43 -5.12 6.06 -3.95
N GLY A 44 -4.82 4.90 -4.52
CA GLY A 44 -5.75 4.11 -5.34
C GLY A 44 -5.83 2.67 -4.85
N PHE A 45 -7.02 2.10 -4.93
CA PHE A 45 -7.34 0.77 -4.45
C PHE A 45 -8.22 0.00 -5.43
N ARG A 46 -7.90 -1.28 -5.61
CA ARG A 46 -8.71 -2.29 -6.29
C ARG A 46 -8.97 -3.45 -5.34
N ARG A 47 -10.23 -3.82 -5.16
CA ARG A 47 -10.67 -4.80 -4.18
C ARG A 47 -10.98 -6.16 -4.81
N LEU A 48 -10.42 -7.20 -4.20
CA LEU A 48 -10.98 -8.54 -4.21
C LEU A 48 -11.64 -8.76 -2.83
N SER A 49 -12.93 -8.92 -2.79
CA SER A 49 -13.72 -8.99 -1.55
C SER A 49 -13.58 -10.37 -0.91
N ILE A 50 -12.98 -10.45 0.28
CA ILE A 50 -12.78 -11.70 1.04
C ILE A 50 -13.36 -11.55 2.43
N ILE A 51 -12.95 -10.53 3.20
CA ILE A 51 -13.45 -10.23 4.54
C ILE A 51 -14.35 -9.00 4.47
N ASP A 52 -15.49 -9.04 5.17
CA ASP A 52 -16.47 -7.95 5.26
C ASP A 52 -16.83 -7.37 3.88
N LEU A 53 -17.69 -8.09 3.17
CA LEU A 53 -18.06 -7.76 1.78
C LEU A 53 -18.63 -6.34 1.64
N GLU A 54 -19.32 -5.82 2.66
CA GLU A 54 -19.96 -4.52 2.64
C GLU A 54 -19.10 -3.40 3.27
N GLY A 55 -18.43 -3.68 4.40
CA GLY A 55 -17.73 -2.67 5.21
C GLY A 55 -16.26 -2.44 4.86
N GLY A 56 -15.60 -3.36 4.17
CA GLY A 56 -14.14 -3.30 3.88
C GLY A 56 -13.74 -2.40 2.71
N LEU A 57 -14.47 -1.32 2.43
CA LEU A 57 -14.14 -0.39 1.34
C LEU A 57 -12.87 0.43 1.68
N GLN A 58 -12.04 0.64 0.66
CA GLN A 58 -10.80 1.40 0.78
C GLN A 58 -10.68 2.43 -0.36
N PRO A 59 -9.91 3.51 -0.20
CA PRO A 59 -9.09 3.88 0.97
C PRO A 59 -9.91 4.08 2.23
N MET A 60 -9.44 3.56 3.37
CA MET A 60 -10.15 3.62 4.65
C MET A 60 -9.50 4.63 5.58
N LYS A 61 -10.32 5.41 6.28
CA LYS A 61 -9.86 6.38 7.26
C LYS A 61 -9.91 5.82 8.67
N SER A 62 -9.00 6.29 9.53
CA SER A 62 -9.07 6.05 10.97
C SER A 62 -10.28 6.76 11.60
N SER A 63 -10.61 6.39 12.84
CA SER A 63 -11.72 6.98 13.60
C SER A 63 -11.63 8.50 13.73
N SER A 64 -10.44 9.05 13.88
CA SER A 64 -10.23 10.51 13.92
C SER A 64 -10.10 11.15 12.53
N GLN A 65 -10.11 10.35 11.46
CA GLN A 65 -9.90 10.74 10.07
C GLN A 65 -8.51 11.32 9.73
N ASN A 66 -7.53 11.17 10.62
CA ASN A 66 -6.16 11.65 10.40
C ASN A 66 -5.32 10.71 9.55
N LEU A 67 -5.61 9.41 9.59
CA LEU A 67 -4.92 8.42 8.76
C LEU A 67 -5.86 7.94 7.65
N THR A 68 -5.27 7.72 6.46
CA THR A 68 -5.95 7.09 5.33
C THR A 68 -5.09 5.94 4.81
N VAL A 69 -5.61 4.71 4.81
CA VAL A 69 -4.89 3.50 4.42
C VAL A 69 -5.40 2.90 3.13
N VAL A 70 -4.48 2.35 2.33
CA VAL A 70 -4.74 1.35 1.28
C VAL A 70 -3.94 0.10 1.61
N PHE A 71 -4.61 -1.05 1.62
CA PHE A 71 -4.11 -2.29 2.18
C PHE A 71 -4.40 -3.47 1.24
N ASN A 72 -3.37 -4.24 0.94
CA ASN A 72 -3.45 -5.49 0.20
C ASN A 72 -2.95 -6.62 1.09
N GLY A 73 -3.84 -7.36 1.69
CA GLY A 73 -3.45 -8.42 2.61
C GLY A 73 -4.59 -9.01 3.40
N GLU A 74 -4.20 -9.68 4.46
CA GLU A 74 -5.06 -10.23 5.49
C GLU A 74 -4.29 -10.27 6.80
N ILE A 75 -4.88 -9.71 7.88
CA ILE A 75 -4.33 -9.71 9.24
C ILE A 75 -5.05 -10.77 10.03
N TYR A 76 -4.39 -11.88 10.34
CA TYR A 76 -5.02 -13.06 10.94
C TYR A 76 -5.46 -12.84 12.39
N ASN A 77 -4.70 -12.06 13.15
CA ASN A 77 -4.98 -11.75 14.55
C ASN A 77 -5.78 -10.44 14.75
N TYR A 78 -6.48 -9.94 13.72
CA TYR A 78 -7.18 -8.66 13.78
C TYR A 78 -8.27 -8.63 14.87
N GLN A 79 -8.92 -9.74 15.16
CA GLN A 79 -9.96 -9.81 16.20
C GLN A 79 -9.39 -9.62 17.60
N GLU A 80 -8.27 -10.28 17.90
CA GLU A 80 -7.57 -10.15 19.19
C GLU A 80 -7.07 -8.70 19.40
N LEU A 81 -6.48 -8.11 18.37
CA LEU A 81 -6.00 -6.71 18.38
C LEU A 81 -7.17 -5.73 18.56
N ARG A 82 -8.31 -6.01 17.95
CA ARG A 82 -9.54 -5.23 18.07
C ARG A 82 -10.06 -5.23 19.52
N GLU A 83 -10.21 -6.41 20.11
CA GLU A 83 -10.64 -6.55 21.51
C GLU A 83 -9.68 -5.83 22.49
N GLN A 84 -8.37 -5.89 22.21
CA GLN A 84 -7.38 -5.15 22.97
C GLN A 84 -7.61 -3.63 22.87
N MET A 85 -7.78 -3.10 21.65
CA MET A 85 -8.00 -1.67 21.42
C MET A 85 -9.33 -1.18 22.01
N GLU A 86 -10.38 -1.98 21.94
CA GLU A 86 -11.68 -1.67 22.59
C GLU A 86 -11.52 -1.55 24.11
N ARG A 87 -10.78 -2.48 24.72
CA ARG A 87 -10.52 -2.49 26.16
C ARG A 87 -9.61 -1.37 26.62
N GLU A 88 -8.49 -1.15 25.93
CA GLU A 88 -7.41 -0.24 26.37
C GLU A 88 -7.60 1.20 25.92
N LYS A 89 -8.09 1.40 24.69
CA LYS A 89 -8.21 2.71 24.06
C LYS A 89 -9.63 3.17 23.86
N LYS A 90 -10.63 2.33 24.20
CA LYS A 90 -12.07 2.62 24.02
C LYS A 90 -12.42 2.96 22.55
N ILE A 91 -11.69 2.37 21.59
CA ILE A 91 -11.96 2.55 20.17
C ILE A 91 -13.25 1.80 19.83
N LEU A 92 -14.16 2.48 19.13
CA LEU A 92 -15.36 1.87 18.59
C LEU A 92 -15.13 1.55 17.13
N PHE A 93 -15.38 0.30 16.76
CA PHE A 93 -15.26 -0.16 15.39
C PHE A 93 -16.63 -0.18 14.69
N VAL A 94 -16.66 0.26 13.45
CA VAL A 94 -17.88 0.38 12.63
C VAL A 94 -18.04 -0.81 11.68
N THR A 95 -16.92 -1.35 11.20
CA THR A 95 -16.87 -2.48 10.26
C THR A 95 -16.36 -3.76 10.94
N ARG A 96 -16.39 -4.87 10.23
CA ARG A 96 -15.75 -6.13 10.66
C ARG A 96 -14.41 -6.38 9.92
N SER A 97 -13.89 -5.35 9.27
CA SER A 97 -12.69 -5.44 8.44
C SER A 97 -11.42 -5.42 9.29
N ASP A 98 -10.44 -6.22 8.89
CA ASP A 98 -9.07 -6.17 9.39
C ASP A 98 -8.38 -4.85 9.02
N THR A 99 -8.80 -4.22 7.94
CA THR A 99 -8.32 -2.90 7.51
C THR A 99 -8.66 -1.81 8.53
N GLU A 100 -9.84 -1.85 9.15
CA GLU A 100 -10.22 -0.91 10.20
C GLU A 100 -9.36 -1.10 11.46
N THR A 101 -9.06 -2.36 11.80
CA THR A 101 -8.15 -2.70 12.89
C THR A 101 -6.75 -2.14 12.61
N LEU A 102 -6.25 -2.28 11.39
CA LEU A 102 -4.96 -1.75 10.97
C LEU A 102 -4.89 -0.23 11.12
N VAL A 103 -5.83 0.51 10.54
CA VAL A 103 -5.74 1.97 10.52
C VAL A 103 -5.93 2.59 11.89
N ASN A 104 -6.82 2.05 12.71
CA ASN A 104 -7.02 2.52 14.09
C ASN A 104 -5.87 2.10 15.03
N GLY A 105 -5.28 0.94 14.81
CA GLY A 105 -4.10 0.51 15.54
C GLY A 105 -2.88 1.37 15.25
N LEU A 106 -2.64 1.71 13.99
CA LEU A 106 -1.59 2.66 13.61
C LEU A 106 -1.82 4.06 14.19
N GLU A 107 -3.06 4.50 14.30
CA GLU A 107 -3.40 5.77 14.95
C GLU A 107 -3.15 5.75 16.46
N ALA A 108 -3.51 4.66 17.14
CA ALA A 108 -3.44 4.54 18.59
C ALA A 108 -2.04 4.25 19.12
N TYR A 109 -1.23 3.48 18.39
CA TYR A 109 0.07 2.97 18.84
C TYR A 109 1.24 3.41 17.92
N GLY A 110 0.95 4.10 16.82
CA GLY A 110 1.96 4.52 15.85
C GLY A 110 2.54 3.38 15.01
N PRO A 111 3.67 3.62 14.30
CA PRO A 111 4.29 2.65 13.40
C PRO A 111 4.70 1.33 14.06
N ALA A 112 5.03 1.33 15.35
CA ALA A 112 5.37 0.13 16.12
C ALA A 112 4.22 -0.90 16.18
N PHE A 113 2.98 -0.48 15.92
CA PHE A 113 1.85 -1.40 15.81
C PHE A 113 2.04 -2.49 14.75
N VAL A 114 2.83 -2.21 13.70
CA VAL A 114 3.13 -3.17 12.63
C VAL A 114 3.78 -4.45 13.16
N GLU A 115 4.57 -4.36 14.24
CA GLU A 115 5.24 -5.50 14.87
C GLU A 115 4.25 -6.47 15.55
N GLN A 116 3.05 -6.00 15.88
CA GLN A 116 2.00 -6.82 16.50
C GLN A 116 1.16 -7.57 15.46
N LEU A 117 1.26 -7.21 14.19
CA LEU A 117 0.44 -7.79 13.12
C LEU A 117 0.94 -9.18 12.74
N ARG A 118 0.02 -10.14 12.69
CA ARG A 118 0.25 -11.48 12.14
C ARG A 118 -0.59 -11.64 10.88
N GLY A 119 0.07 -11.94 9.77
CA GLY A 119 -0.66 -12.03 8.50
C GLY A 119 0.23 -11.93 7.28
N MET A 120 -0.37 -11.69 6.15
CA MET A 120 0.29 -11.46 4.87
C MET A 120 -0.17 -10.14 4.29
N PHE A 121 0.69 -9.12 4.29
CA PHE A 121 0.27 -7.77 3.92
C PHE A 121 1.34 -6.92 3.24
N ALA A 122 0.85 -5.95 2.48
CA ALA A 122 1.53 -4.74 2.10
C ALA A 122 0.51 -3.60 2.13
N PHE A 123 0.89 -2.45 2.67
CA PHE A 123 0.00 -1.29 2.76
C PHE A 123 0.75 0.03 2.62
N ALA A 124 -0.02 1.06 2.34
CA ALA A 124 0.42 2.44 2.44
C ALA A 124 -0.58 3.23 3.29
N VAL A 125 -0.09 4.06 4.19
CA VAL A 125 -0.90 4.93 5.03
C VAL A 125 -0.41 6.37 4.92
N TRP A 126 -1.35 7.27 4.68
CA TRP A 126 -1.17 8.71 4.68
C TRP A 126 -1.56 9.28 6.04
N ASN A 127 -0.69 10.10 6.62
CA ASN A 127 -0.98 10.87 7.83
C ASN A 127 -1.18 12.33 7.45
N GLU A 128 -2.42 12.81 7.57
CA GLU A 128 -2.81 14.17 7.19
C GLU A 128 -2.13 15.24 8.04
N LYS A 129 -1.99 14.98 9.35
CA LYS A 129 -1.39 15.96 10.28
C LYS A 129 0.11 16.10 10.12
N LYS A 130 0.80 14.99 9.81
CA LYS A 130 2.25 14.98 9.65
C LYS A 130 2.69 15.21 8.21
N GLU A 131 1.74 15.18 7.26
CA GLU A 131 2.02 15.14 5.83
C GLU A 131 3.04 14.05 5.45
N GLU A 132 2.87 12.86 6.04
CA GLU A 132 3.78 11.73 5.92
C GLU A 132 3.10 10.53 5.28
N LEU A 133 3.76 9.94 4.30
CA LEU A 133 3.35 8.67 3.69
C LEU A 133 4.25 7.55 4.20
N MET A 134 3.65 6.55 4.83
CA MET A 134 4.34 5.33 5.28
C MET A 134 3.92 4.15 4.43
N LEU A 135 4.89 3.36 3.99
CA LEU A 135 4.68 2.05 3.38
C LEU A 135 5.19 0.96 4.33
N ALA A 136 4.53 -0.20 4.34
CA ALA A 136 5.02 -1.36 5.06
C ALA A 136 4.76 -2.64 4.28
N ARG A 137 5.68 -3.61 4.43
CA ARG A 137 5.59 -4.93 3.82
C ARG A 137 5.92 -6.00 4.85
N VAL A 138 5.08 -7.04 4.90
CA VAL A 138 5.22 -8.14 5.85
C VAL A 138 6.59 -8.82 5.77
N PHE A 139 7.02 -9.40 6.90
CA PHE A 139 8.33 -10.02 7.10
C PHE A 139 8.73 -11.04 6.01
N PHE A 140 7.80 -11.85 5.51
CA PHE A 140 8.07 -12.82 4.44
C PHE A 140 7.88 -12.27 3.02
N GLY A 141 7.46 -11.00 2.87
CA GLY A 141 7.28 -10.37 1.57
C GLY A 141 6.24 -11.01 0.65
N ILE A 142 5.23 -11.71 1.22
CA ILE A 142 4.21 -12.45 0.46
C ILE A 142 3.41 -11.53 -0.48
N LYS A 143 3.07 -10.33 0.00
CA LYS A 143 2.39 -9.33 -0.83
C LYS A 143 3.42 -8.44 -1.50
N PRO A 144 3.32 -8.24 -2.83
CA PRO A 144 4.27 -7.39 -3.55
C PRO A 144 4.02 -5.90 -3.25
N LEU A 145 5.12 -5.14 -3.19
CA LEU A 145 5.09 -3.68 -3.14
C LEU A 145 6.36 -3.15 -3.80
N PHE A 146 6.15 -2.30 -4.81
CA PHE A 146 7.21 -1.67 -5.59
C PHE A 146 7.14 -0.16 -5.45
N TYR A 147 8.27 0.51 -5.61
CA TYR A 147 8.34 1.97 -5.55
C TYR A 147 9.40 2.54 -6.49
N THR A 148 9.28 3.83 -6.75
CA THR A 148 10.26 4.64 -7.48
C THR A 148 10.18 6.09 -7.02
N VAL A 149 11.23 6.85 -7.31
CA VAL A 149 11.24 8.31 -7.17
C VAL A 149 11.51 8.93 -8.54
N VAL A 150 10.62 9.77 -9.01
CA VAL A 150 10.75 10.44 -10.30
C VAL A 150 10.26 11.89 -10.22
N ASP A 151 11.07 12.83 -10.71
CA ASP A 151 10.78 14.27 -10.67
C ASP A 151 10.35 14.77 -9.28
N GLY A 152 10.98 14.27 -8.20
CA GLY A 152 10.67 14.63 -6.83
C GLY A 152 9.32 14.07 -6.32
N ASN A 153 8.70 13.13 -7.04
CA ASN A 153 7.51 12.42 -6.60
C ASN A 153 7.88 10.99 -6.21
N PHE A 154 7.42 10.55 -5.04
CA PHE A 154 7.51 9.17 -4.60
C PHE A 154 6.27 8.40 -5.10
N VAL A 155 6.47 7.30 -5.83
CA VAL A 155 5.41 6.52 -6.48
C VAL A 155 5.50 5.07 -6.05
N PHE A 156 4.36 4.44 -5.73
CA PHE A 156 4.32 3.04 -5.32
C PHE A 156 3.13 2.28 -5.92
N ALA A 157 3.26 0.97 -6.03
CA ALA A 157 2.16 0.09 -6.38
C ALA A 157 2.43 -1.38 -6.05
N SER A 158 1.37 -2.18 -6.01
CA SER A 158 1.45 -3.65 -5.94
C SER A 158 2.12 -4.28 -7.16
N GLU A 159 2.10 -3.61 -8.32
CA GLU A 159 2.70 -4.11 -9.56
C GLU A 159 3.36 -2.99 -10.36
N ILE A 160 4.49 -3.31 -10.99
CA ILE A 160 5.30 -2.36 -11.77
C ILE A 160 4.50 -1.70 -12.89
N LYS A 161 3.63 -2.43 -13.59
CA LYS A 161 2.82 -1.87 -14.69
C LYS A 161 1.90 -0.72 -14.27
N SER A 162 1.54 -0.66 -12.99
CA SER A 162 0.83 0.47 -12.40
C SER A 162 1.76 1.67 -12.23
N ILE A 163 2.98 1.49 -11.72
CA ILE A 163 4.00 2.54 -11.61
C ILE A 163 4.32 3.14 -12.98
N LEU A 164 4.40 2.31 -14.02
CA LEU A 164 4.70 2.75 -15.40
C LEU A 164 3.61 3.65 -16.02
N GLN A 165 2.47 3.84 -15.37
CA GLN A 165 1.45 4.82 -15.76
C GLN A 165 1.74 6.22 -15.22
N PHE A 166 2.63 6.33 -14.23
CA PHE A 166 3.00 7.64 -13.69
C PHE A 166 3.88 8.39 -14.69
N PRO A 167 3.55 9.66 -15.02
CA PRO A 167 4.30 10.45 -16.01
C PRO A 167 5.76 10.67 -15.60
N GLY A 168 6.69 10.37 -16.50
CA GLY A 168 8.12 10.53 -16.28
C GLY A 168 8.84 9.26 -15.84
N VAL A 169 8.14 8.19 -15.46
CA VAL A 169 8.77 6.90 -15.15
C VAL A 169 9.37 6.28 -16.41
N PRO A 170 10.69 6.03 -16.43
CA PRO A 170 11.34 5.45 -17.59
C PRO A 170 10.95 3.99 -17.79
N LYS A 171 10.78 3.58 -19.06
CA LYS A 171 10.57 2.17 -19.44
C LYS A 171 11.87 1.56 -19.97
N LYS A 172 12.94 1.73 -19.21
CA LYS A 172 14.27 1.28 -19.58
C LYS A 172 14.61 -0.04 -18.86
N LEU A 173 15.20 -0.98 -19.61
CA LEU A 173 15.63 -2.27 -19.04
C LEU A 173 16.82 -2.05 -18.10
N ASN A 174 16.76 -2.66 -16.93
CA ASN A 174 17.89 -2.79 -16.01
C ASN A 174 18.70 -4.02 -16.37
N GLU A 175 19.80 -3.81 -17.10
CA GLU A 175 20.68 -4.89 -17.59
C GLU A 175 21.28 -5.70 -16.43
N ARG A 176 21.66 -5.04 -15.32
CA ARG A 176 22.20 -5.71 -14.13
C ARG A 176 21.19 -6.69 -13.50
N ALA A 177 19.94 -6.31 -13.40
CA ALA A 177 18.89 -7.17 -12.89
C ALA A 177 18.62 -8.34 -13.84
N LEU A 178 18.72 -8.13 -15.17
CA LEU A 178 18.58 -9.16 -16.17
C LEU A 178 19.73 -10.18 -16.09
N GLU A 179 20.99 -9.75 -16.01
CA GLU A 179 22.16 -10.62 -15.87
C GLU A 179 22.02 -11.56 -14.65
N GLN A 180 21.59 -11.02 -13.53
CA GLN A 180 21.36 -11.82 -12.33
C GLN A 180 20.23 -12.81 -12.49
N TYR A 181 19.13 -12.40 -13.12
CA TYR A 181 18.03 -13.32 -13.39
C TYR A 181 18.45 -14.46 -14.33
N LEU A 182 19.25 -14.19 -15.36
CA LEU A 182 19.76 -15.21 -16.26
C LEU A 182 20.69 -16.21 -15.55
N SER A 183 21.41 -15.75 -14.51
CA SER A 183 22.30 -16.61 -13.72
C SER A 183 21.56 -17.43 -12.67
N PHE A 184 20.60 -16.84 -11.95
CA PHE A 184 19.96 -17.45 -10.78
C PHE A 184 18.50 -17.86 -11.02
N GLN A 185 17.89 -17.44 -12.14
CA GLN A 185 16.47 -17.61 -12.48
C GLN A 185 15.50 -16.93 -11.49
N TYR A 186 16.00 -16.09 -10.60
CA TYR A 186 15.22 -15.21 -9.71
C TYR A 186 15.97 -13.91 -9.42
N SER A 187 15.23 -12.88 -9.00
CA SER A 187 15.84 -11.60 -8.65
C SER A 187 16.32 -11.62 -7.20
N VAL A 188 17.63 -11.54 -6.99
CA VAL A 188 18.29 -11.48 -5.67
C VAL A 188 18.38 -10.05 -5.12
N LEU A 189 18.14 -9.04 -5.97
CA LEU A 189 18.22 -7.62 -5.62
C LEU A 189 16.84 -7.01 -5.33
N GLU A 190 16.87 -5.84 -4.71
CA GLU A 190 15.70 -4.96 -4.59
C GLU A 190 15.32 -4.34 -5.93
N GLU A 191 16.30 -4.16 -6.82
CA GLU A 191 16.13 -3.69 -8.18
C GLU A 191 15.22 -4.63 -8.99
N THR A 192 14.46 -4.04 -9.90
CA THR A 192 13.61 -4.79 -10.84
C THR A 192 14.18 -4.74 -12.25
N PHE A 193 13.53 -5.43 -13.20
CA PHE A 193 13.92 -5.33 -14.63
C PHE A 193 13.70 -3.94 -15.24
N PHE A 194 13.04 -3.03 -14.52
CA PHE A 194 12.90 -1.63 -14.92
C PHE A 194 13.85 -0.77 -14.12
N GLU A 195 14.71 -0.02 -14.82
CA GLU A 195 15.69 0.89 -14.20
C GLU A 195 14.98 1.91 -13.29
N GLY A 196 15.49 2.06 -12.06
CA GLY A 196 14.95 3.00 -11.08
C GLY A 196 13.64 2.56 -10.39
N ILE A 197 13.14 1.36 -10.65
CA ILE A 197 12.01 0.79 -9.92
C ILE A 197 12.52 -0.30 -8.98
N TYR A 198 12.19 -0.16 -7.70
CA TYR A 198 12.65 -1.03 -6.62
C TYR A 198 11.50 -1.80 -6.00
N ARG A 199 11.82 -2.95 -5.45
CA ARG A 199 10.92 -3.72 -4.59
C ARG A 199 11.17 -3.32 -3.14
N LEU A 200 10.14 -2.99 -2.38
CA LEU A 200 10.30 -2.81 -0.94
C LEU A 200 10.69 -4.15 -0.32
N PRO A 201 11.83 -4.24 0.40
CA PRO A 201 12.27 -5.48 1.00
C PRO A 201 11.25 -6.06 1.98
N PRO A 202 11.25 -7.40 2.18
CA PRO A 202 10.47 -8.03 3.23
C PRO A 202 10.83 -7.47 4.62
N GLY A 203 9.82 -7.33 5.49
CA GLY A 203 10.01 -6.84 6.86
C GLY A 203 10.38 -5.36 6.96
N CYS A 204 10.25 -4.58 5.88
CA CYS A 204 10.64 -3.18 5.87
C CYS A 204 9.44 -2.23 5.90
N MET A 205 9.68 -1.09 6.54
CA MET A 205 8.86 0.12 6.45
C MET A 205 9.68 1.23 5.78
N LEU A 206 8.98 2.13 5.08
CA LEU A 206 9.56 3.30 4.42
C LEU A 206 8.68 4.51 4.71
N PHE A 207 9.32 5.63 5.05
CA PHE A 207 8.67 6.91 5.37
C PHE A 207 9.09 7.97 4.38
#